data_22164ea1a8bb30f6a0879dfc274f9043
#
_entry.id   22164ea1a8bb30f6a0879dfc274f9043
#
_cell.length_a   1.000
_cell.length_b   1.000
_cell.length_c   1.000
_cell.angle_alpha   90.00
_cell.angle_beta   90.00
_cell.angle_gamma   90.00
#
_symmetry.space_group_name_H-M   'P 1'
#
loop_
_entity.id
_entity.type
_entity.pdbx_description
1 polymer ?
#
loop_
_entity_poly.entity_id
_entity_poly.type
_entity_poly.pdbx_seq_one_letter_code
_entity_poly.pdbx_strand_id
1 'polypeptide(L)'
;ETMDSVSNLFLDDTLSNFLYNYDEQIFSVYGIVAHQYKKFKYQAGVRLEQAYQIPNLLSDTLRIVNNYFNFFPSAHIRYTIKQGSELGLSYSRRITRASSSDLNPFTSYADPLNLQRGNPYLQPEFIDLYDFSYGREAKKVNFSASVFYRRTTDMISRVRQFSENNASVQTFINLNTSHSVGTEFVVSYKPTTWFRSTLSSNVNFIKYVTDVESWNRSGFNGNVKLNSSVDFWKKTATVQLNVNYIAPRVTILGTAQRRGAIDVAFDKRLGDHWTLGCKVTDVLNRQGFYAYLRQPTISQDIEFKWLTRRFYINVTYKFGKLEMTKPKSGQDAGPSDM
;
A
#
# COMPACT_ATOMS: atom_id res chain seq x y z
N GLU A 1 -23.97 -12.23 -24.40
CA GLU A 1 -24.89 -12.81 -25.39
C GLU A 1 -26.12 -13.35 -24.67
N THR A 2 -27.31 -13.01 -25.13
CA THR A 2 -28.58 -13.55 -24.64
C THR A 2 -29.21 -14.41 -25.73
N MET A 3 -29.74 -15.55 -25.36
CA MET A 3 -30.41 -16.44 -26.34
C MET A 3 -31.83 -15.91 -26.61
N ASP A 4 -32.11 -15.56 -27.87
CA ASP A 4 -33.45 -15.23 -28.28
C ASP A 4 -34.28 -16.52 -28.37
N SER A 5 -35.33 -16.59 -27.58
CA SER A 5 -36.21 -17.77 -27.51
C SER A 5 -37.06 -18.02 -28.77
N VAL A 6 -37.12 -17.08 -29.69
CA VAL A 6 -37.90 -17.18 -30.93
C VAL A 6 -37.01 -17.64 -32.09
N SER A 7 -35.80 -17.14 -32.19
CA SER A 7 -34.89 -17.44 -33.30
C SER A 7 -33.86 -18.52 -32.98
N ASN A 8 -33.69 -18.91 -31.70
CA ASN A 8 -32.59 -19.75 -31.19
C ASN A 8 -31.18 -19.21 -31.53
N LEU A 9 -31.05 -17.93 -31.79
CA LEU A 9 -29.78 -17.25 -32.04
C LEU A 9 -29.31 -16.57 -30.79
N PHE A 10 -27.98 -16.54 -30.62
CA PHE A 10 -27.36 -15.71 -29.62
C PHE A 10 -27.30 -14.28 -30.14
N LEU A 11 -28.00 -13.38 -29.47
CA LEU A 11 -27.97 -11.95 -29.77
C LEU A 11 -26.99 -11.27 -28.81
N ASP A 12 -26.33 -10.24 -29.30
CA ASP A 12 -25.50 -9.38 -28.45
C ASP A 12 -26.38 -8.69 -27.40
N ASP A 13 -26.01 -8.89 -26.13
CA ASP A 13 -26.62 -8.15 -25.02
C ASP A 13 -26.09 -6.73 -25.03
N THR A 14 -26.86 -5.83 -25.64
CA THR A 14 -26.51 -4.41 -25.77
C THR A 14 -26.38 -3.70 -24.42
N LEU A 15 -26.97 -4.22 -23.35
CA LEU A 15 -26.86 -3.68 -21.99
C LEU A 15 -25.55 -4.09 -21.32
N SER A 16 -24.96 -5.22 -21.72
CA SER A 16 -23.72 -5.74 -21.17
C SER A 16 -22.51 -5.51 -22.09
N ASN A 17 -22.73 -5.03 -23.30
CA ASN A 17 -21.68 -4.77 -24.28
C ASN A 17 -21.29 -3.28 -24.27
N PHE A 18 -20.05 -2.98 -23.88
CA PHE A 18 -19.53 -1.62 -23.86
C PHE A 18 -18.08 -1.60 -24.33
N LEU A 19 -17.67 -0.48 -24.90
CA LEU A 19 -16.29 -0.20 -25.21
C LEU A 19 -15.86 1.05 -24.46
N TYR A 20 -14.93 0.86 -23.52
CA TYR A 20 -14.35 1.92 -22.71
C TYR A 20 -12.90 2.14 -23.09
N ASN A 21 -12.57 3.37 -23.45
CA ASN A 21 -11.21 3.82 -23.72
C ASN A 21 -10.75 4.82 -22.66
N TYR A 22 -9.52 4.69 -22.22
CA TYR A 22 -8.92 5.59 -21.23
C TYR A 22 -7.56 6.05 -21.72
N ASP A 23 -7.42 7.36 -21.92
CA ASP A 23 -6.16 7.99 -22.27
C ASP A 23 -5.66 8.83 -21.10
N GLU A 24 -4.40 8.69 -20.75
CA GLU A 24 -3.74 9.50 -19.72
C GLU A 24 -2.43 10.08 -20.26
N GLN A 25 -2.27 11.39 -20.11
CA GLN A 25 -1.06 12.10 -20.48
C GLN A 25 -0.59 12.94 -19.29
N ILE A 26 0.66 12.77 -18.90
CA ILE A 26 1.27 13.49 -17.78
C ILE A 26 2.57 14.10 -18.25
N PHE A 27 2.64 15.42 -18.22
CA PHE A 27 3.85 16.19 -18.48
C PHE A 27 4.38 16.71 -17.14
N SER A 28 5.64 16.48 -16.86
CA SER A 28 6.23 16.93 -15.59
C SER A 28 7.62 17.50 -15.78
N VAL A 29 7.91 18.53 -14.98
CA VAL A 29 9.24 19.09 -14.81
C VAL A 29 9.56 19.16 -13.33
N TYR A 30 10.79 18.86 -12.94
CA TYR A 30 11.21 18.93 -11.56
C TYR A 30 12.59 19.55 -11.41
N GLY A 31 12.81 20.17 -10.26
CA GLY A 31 14.10 20.68 -9.81
C GLY A 31 14.37 20.26 -8.37
N ILE A 32 15.61 19.90 -8.09
CA ILE A 32 16.06 19.51 -6.75
C ILE A 32 17.37 20.23 -6.45
N VAL A 33 17.44 20.80 -5.27
CA VAL A 33 18.68 21.37 -4.70
C VAL A 33 18.99 20.61 -3.42
N ALA A 34 20.20 20.08 -3.33
CA ALA A 34 20.68 19.37 -2.16
C ALA A 34 22.06 19.90 -1.78
N HIS A 35 22.28 20.11 -0.48
CA HIS A 35 23.57 20.54 0.04
C HIS A 35 23.83 19.95 1.43
N GLN A 36 25.11 19.78 1.75
CA GLN A 36 25.55 19.35 3.07
C GLN A 36 26.48 20.40 3.67
N TYR A 37 26.13 20.85 4.86
CA TYR A 37 26.98 21.78 5.64
C TYR A 37 27.20 21.18 7.03
N LYS A 38 28.44 20.80 7.31
CA LYS A 38 28.83 20.14 8.58
C LYS A 38 27.97 18.93 8.87
N LYS A 39 27.16 18.99 9.93
CA LYS A 39 26.25 17.93 10.39
C LYS A 39 24.85 18.00 9.77
N PHE A 40 24.58 19.04 9.00
CA PHE A 40 23.29 19.23 8.35
C PHE A 40 23.34 18.78 6.89
N LYS A 41 22.37 18.00 6.47
CA LYS A 41 22.06 17.69 5.09
C LYS A 41 20.66 18.21 4.81
N TYR A 42 20.50 19.02 3.79
CA TYR A 42 19.20 19.55 3.40
C TYR A 42 18.98 19.41 1.91
N GLN A 43 17.75 19.14 1.58
CA GLN A 43 17.28 18.97 0.22
C GLN A 43 15.92 19.66 0.10
N ALA A 44 15.74 20.45 -0.95
CA ALA A 44 14.46 20.99 -1.34
C ALA A 44 14.21 20.65 -2.80
N GLY A 45 12.98 20.32 -3.12
CA GLY A 45 12.59 19.97 -4.47
C GLY A 45 11.20 20.49 -4.79
N VAL A 46 10.96 20.69 -6.07
CA VAL A 46 9.65 21.00 -6.61
C VAL A 46 9.42 20.23 -7.89
N ARG A 47 8.22 19.68 -8.05
CA ARG A 47 7.74 19.08 -9.28
C ARG A 47 6.45 19.77 -9.69
N LEU A 48 6.39 20.17 -10.94
CA LEU A 48 5.20 20.71 -11.59
C LEU A 48 4.67 19.64 -12.54
N GLU A 49 3.37 19.41 -12.52
CA GLU A 49 2.73 18.46 -13.42
C GLU A 49 1.50 19.06 -14.08
N GLN A 50 1.39 18.84 -15.39
CA GLN A 50 0.18 19.01 -16.17
C GLN A 50 -0.33 17.61 -16.53
N ALA A 51 -1.54 17.28 -16.14
CA ALA A 51 -2.15 15.97 -16.43
C ALA A 51 -3.48 16.11 -17.16
N TYR A 52 -3.72 15.17 -18.05
CA TYR A 52 -4.98 14.98 -18.77
C TYR A 52 -5.41 13.54 -18.59
N GLN A 53 -6.61 13.32 -18.06
CA GLN A 53 -7.25 12.00 -17.99
C GLN A 53 -8.54 12.07 -18.80
N ILE A 54 -8.68 11.18 -19.78
CA ILE A 54 -9.78 11.19 -20.73
C ILE A 54 -10.49 9.84 -20.70
N PRO A 55 -11.39 9.62 -19.71
CA PRO A 55 -12.28 8.49 -19.73
C PRO A 55 -13.31 8.67 -20.85
N ASN A 56 -13.40 7.71 -21.74
CA ASN A 56 -14.28 7.75 -22.90
C ASN A 56 -15.06 6.45 -23.03
N LEU A 57 -16.36 6.51 -22.85
CA LEU A 57 -17.27 5.41 -23.11
C LEU A 57 -17.79 5.56 -24.54
N LEU A 58 -17.28 4.72 -25.45
CA LEU A 58 -17.58 4.84 -26.89
C LEU A 58 -19.04 4.51 -27.25
N SER A 59 -19.76 3.81 -26.37
CA SER A 59 -21.20 3.58 -26.51
C SER A 59 -22.05 4.80 -26.10
N ASP A 60 -21.43 5.81 -25.49
CA ASP A 60 -22.07 7.06 -25.08
C ASP A 60 -21.29 8.22 -25.72
N THR A 61 -21.97 9.29 -26.13
CA THR A 61 -21.33 10.49 -26.72
C THR A 61 -20.58 11.33 -25.69
N LEU A 62 -20.54 10.87 -24.42
CA LEU A 62 -19.93 11.58 -23.30
C LEU A 62 -18.40 11.43 -23.33
N ARG A 63 -17.71 12.49 -23.72
CA ARG A 63 -16.25 12.61 -23.59
C ARG A 63 -15.94 13.58 -22.46
N ILE A 64 -15.32 13.05 -21.39
CA ILE A 64 -14.90 13.85 -20.24
C ILE A 64 -13.39 14.06 -20.33
N VAL A 65 -12.95 15.28 -20.07
CA VAL A 65 -11.52 15.62 -20.00
C VAL A 65 -11.23 16.20 -18.61
N ASN A 66 -10.60 15.39 -17.76
CA ASN A 66 -10.07 15.86 -16.49
C ASN A 66 -8.69 16.47 -16.73
N ASN A 67 -8.59 17.78 -16.61
CA ASN A 67 -7.39 18.57 -16.89
C ASN A 67 -6.98 19.31 -15.60
N TYR A 68 -5.76 19.09 -15.13
CA TYR A 68 -5.28 19.75 -13.93
C TYR A 68 -3.77 19.99 -13.94
N PHE A 69 -3.41 21.18 -13.45
CA PHE A 69 -2.03 21.57 -13.19
C PHE A 69 -1.76 21.53 -11.68
N ASN A 70 -0.67 20.87 -11.29
CA ASN A 70 -0.37 20.63 -9.89
C ASN A 70 1.09 20.93 -9.54
N PHE A 71 1.28 21.33 -8.28
CA PHE A 71 2.55 21.71 -7.67
C PHE A 71 2.85 20.78 -6.50
N PHE A 72 4.04 20.14 -6.51
CA PHE A 72 4.47 19.17 -5.52
C PHE A 72 5.81 19.60 -4.89
N PRO A 73 5.78 20.39 -3.83
CA PRO A 73 6.96 20.74 -3.07
C PRO A 73 7.40 19.60 -2.17
N SER A 74 8.70 19.53 -1.92
CA SER A 74 9.30 18.63 -0.93
C SER A 74 10.48 19.30 -0.25
N ALA A 75 10.67 19.02 1.03
CA ALA A 75 11.80 19.50 1.81
C ALA A 75 12.23 18.43 2.80
N HIS A 76 13.54 18.23 2.93
CA HIS A 76 14.13 17.27 3.86
C HIS A 76 15.32 17.91 4.55
N ILE A 77 15.38 17.82 5.86
CA ILE A 77 16.49 18.25 6.67
C ILE A 77 16.92 17.06 7.53
N ARG A 78 18.21 16.75 7.52
CA ARG A 78 18.80 15.73 8.40
C ARG A 78 19.94 16.36 9.21
N TYR A 79 19.97 16.04 10.48
CA TYR A 79 21.01 16.45 11.40
C TYR A 79 21.70 15.24 12.00
N THR A 80 22.99 15.08 11.73
CA THR A 80 23.81 14.02 12.30
C THR A 80 24.26 14.41 13.71
N ILE A 81 23.64 13.80 14.73
CA ILE A 81 23.99 14.04 16.15
C ILE A 81 25.41 13.54 16.40
N LYS A 82 25.63 12.27 16.07
CA LYS A 82 26.89 11.53 16.12
C LYS A 82 26.89 10.41 15.11
N GLN A 83 28.03 9.78 14.88
CA GLN A 83 28.13 8.66 13.96
C GLN A 83 27.06 7.59 14.26
N GLY A 84 26.27 7.24 13.26
CA GLY A 84 25.16 6.30 13.36
C GLY A 84 23.91 6.83 14.07
N SER A 85 23.78 8.15 14.33
CA SER A 85 22.55 8.73 14.92
C SER A 85 22.16 10.01 14.20
N GLU A 86 20.95 10.03 13.63
CA GLU A 86 20.43 11.15 12.84
C GLU A 86 19.01 11.54 13.27
N LEU A 87 18.72 12.82 13.25
CA LEU A 87 17.38 13.39 13.27
C LEU A 87 16.99 13.79 11.85
N GLY A 88 15.73 13.61 11.52
CA GLY A 88 15.15 14.02 10.24
C GLY A 88 13.89 14.81 10.43
N LEU A 89 13.70 15.84 9.60
CA LEU A 89 12.44 16.54 9.41
C LEU A 89 12.14 16.57 7.93
N SER A 90 10.96 16.19 7.55
CA SER A 90 10.56 16.20 6.15
C SER A 90 9.13 16.67 5.93
N TYR A 91 8.91 17.26 4.77
CA TYR A 91 7.62 17.59 4.20
C TYR A 91 7.58 17.15 2.76
N SER A 92 6.45 16.57 2.35
CA SER A 92 6.19 16.27 0.94
C SER A 92 4.71 16.36 0.62
N ARG A 93 4.38 16.93 -0.55
CA ARG A 93 3.07 16.86 -1.15
C ARG A 93 3.06 15.82 -2.27
N ARG A 94 2.04 14.97 -2.30
CA ARG A 94 1.86 13.90 -3.28
C ARG A 94 0.44 13.92 -3.84
N ILE A 95 0.26 13.26 -4.98
CA ILE A 95 -1.03 13.07 -5.63
C ILE A 95 -1.33 11.57 -5.76
N THR A 96 -2.59 11.21 -5.58
CA THR A 96 -3.15 9.90 -5.99
C THR A 96 -4.27 10.17 -6.98
N ARG A 97 -4.16 9.64 -8.18
CA ARG A 97 -5.18 9.78 -9.21
C ARG A 97 -6.15 8.61 -9.17
N ALA A 98 -7.39 8.87 -9.58
CA ALA A 98 -8.34 7.79 -9.82
C ALA A 98 -7.80 6.85 -10.90
N SER A 99 -7.99 5.55 -10.70
CA SER A 99 -7.64 4.56 -11.73
C SER A 99 -8.63 4.58 -12.88
N SER A 100 -8.26 4.00 -14.03
CA SER A 100 -9.18 3.89 -15.16
C SER A 100 -10.48 3.17 -14.80
N SER A 101 -10.42 2.17 -13.92
CA SER A 101 -11.60 1.45 -13.44
C SER A 101 -12.49 2.31 -12.54
N ASP A 102 -11.90 3.21 -11.72
CA ASP A 102 -12.67 4.10 -10.86
C ASP A 102 -13.38 5.19 -11.66
N LEU A 103 -12.82 5.53 -12.84
CA LEU A 103 -13.38 6.52 -13.77
C LEU A 103 -14.37 5.93 -14.79
N ASN A 104 -14.45 4.61 -14.93
CA ASN A 104 -15.30 3.95 -15.93
C ASN A 104 -16.79 4.13 -15.59
N PRO A 105 -17.57 4.91 -16.36
CA PRO A 105 -18.97 5.20 -16.06
C PRO A 105 -19.91 4.03 -16.38
N PHE A 106 -19.42 2.96 -17.01
CA PHE A 106 -20.23 1.79 -17.32
C PHE A 106 -20.73 1.10 -16.05
N THR A 107 -22.02 0.76 -16.03
CA THR A 107 -22.62 0.02 -14.94
C THR A 107 -22.48 -1.48 -15.20
N SER A 108 -21.74 -2.19 -14.35
CA SER A 108 -21.65 -3.64 -14.41
C SER A 108 -22.93 -4.27 -13.84
N TYR A 109 -23.59 -5.08 -14.62
CA TYR A 109 -24.80 -5.84 -14.29
C TYR A 109 -24.50 -7.32 -13.99
N ALA A 110 -23.23 -7.66 -13.74
CA ALA A 110 -22.83 -9.03 -13.38
C ALA A 110 -23.60 -9.58 -12.17
N ASP A 111 -23.96 -8.70 -11.24
CA ASP A 111 -24.91 -8.97 -10.16
C ASP A 111 -25.98 -7.86 -10.18
N PRO A 112 -27.23 -8.18 -10.60
CA PRO A 112 -28.30 -7.19 -10.74
C PRO A 112 -28.72 -6.51 -9.43
N LEU A 113 -28.41 -7.11 -8.27
CA LEU A 113 -28.69 -6.54 -6.95
C LEU A 113 -27.52 -5.72 -6.39
N ASN A 114 -26.32 -5.94 -6.93
CA ASN A 114 -25.09 -5.30 -6.50
C ASN A 114 -24.31 -4.70 -7.69
N LEU A 115 -24.87 -3.65 -8.25
CA LEU A 115 -24.30 -2.93 -9.39
C LEU A 115 -23.00 -2.24 -9.01
N GLN A 116 -22.10 -2.12 -9.97
CA GLN A 116 -20.86 -1.38 -9.82
C GLN A 116 -20.70 -0.38 -10.96
N ARG A 117 -20.34 0.86 -10.63
CA ARG A 117 -20.11 1.92 -11.60
C ARG A 117 -19.02 2.85 -11.10
N GLY A 118 -18.03 3.18 -11.94
CA GLY A 118 -17.06 4.23 -11.65
C GLY A 118 -17.69 5.62 -11.77
N ASN A 119 -16.89 6.64 -11.45
CA ASN A 119 -17.29 8.04 -11.53
C ASN A 119 -16.24 8.81 -12.36
N PRO A 120 -16.54 9.21 -13.59
CA PRO A 120 -15.58 9.89 -14.47
C PRO A 120 -15.22 11.32 -14.02
N TYR A 121 -15.95 11.87 -13.04
CA TYR A 121 -15.73 13.24 -12.53
C TYR A 121 -14.82 13.28 -11.28
N LEU A 122 -14.19 12.15 -10.91
CA LEU A 122 -13.30 12.11 -9.75
C LEU A 122 -12.12 13.06 -9.93
N GLN A 123 -11.87 13.84 -8.89
CA GLN A 123 -10.68 14.65 -8.73
C GLN A 123 -9.57 13.83 -8.08
N PRO A 124 -8.30 14.15 -8.31
CA PRO A 124 -7.21 13.47 -7.64
C PRO A 124 -7.15 13.83 -6.15
N GLU A 125 -6.68 12.88 -5.34
CA GLU A 125 -6.38 13.13 -3.93
C GLU A 125 -5.03 13.84 -3.80
N PHE A 126 -4.92 14.76 -2.83
CA PHE A 126 -3.65 15.36 -2.44
C PHE A 126 -3.28 14.96 -1.02
N ILE A 127 -2.03 14.58 -0.83
CA ILE A 127 -1.49 14.11 0.43
C ILE A 127 -0.34 15.01 0.85
N ASP A 128 -0.54 15.77 1.92
CA ASP A 128 0.51 16.52 2.60
C ASP A 128 1.00 15.69 3.79
N LEU A 129 2.30 15.38 3.81
CA LEU A 129 2.94 14.59 4.85
C LEU A 129 4.07 15.38 5.50
N TYR A 130 3.98 15.53 6.81
CA TYR A 130 5.01 16.05 7.69
C TYR A 130 5.54 14.92 8.57
N ASP A 131 6.84 14.73 8.61
CA ASP A 131 7.47 13.65 9.36
C ASP A 131 8.67 14.17 10.14
N PHE A 132 8.74 13.79 11.41
CA PHE A 132 9.90 13.98 12.27
C PHE A 132 10.42 12.62 12.67
N SER A 133 11.67 12.32 12.34
CA SER A 133 12.28 11.01 12.52
C SER A 133 13.58 11.05 13.31
N TYR A 134 13.84 9.96 14.02
CA TYR A 134 15.12 9.65 14.64
C TYR A 134 15.58 8.27 14.21
N GLY A 135 16.81 8.18 13.74
CA GLY A 135 17.48 6.96 13.36
C GLY A 135 18.75 6.72 14.16
N ARG A 136 18.98 5.47 14.53
CA ARG A 136 20.25 5.03 15.14
C ARG A 136 20.68 3.70 14.55
N GLU A 137 21.89 3.69 14.02
CA GLU A 137 22.58 2.50 13.55
C GLU A 137 23.71 2.15 14.51
N ALA A 138 23.70 0.91 15.01
CA ALA A 138 24.76 0.36 15.84
C ALA A 138 24.98 -1.10 15.49
N LYS A 139 26.13 -1.65 15.86
CA LYS A 139 26.54 -3.03 15.50
C LYS A 139 25.50 -4.10 15.81
N LYS A 140 24.73 -3.94 16.87
CA LYS A 140 23.77 -4.93 17.36
C LYS A 140 22.31 -4.49 17.26
N VAL A 141 22.06 -3.19 17.13
CA VAL A 141 20.71 -2.62 17.16
C VAL A 141 20.63 -1.50 16.13
N ASN A 142 19.71 -1.63 15.19
CA ASN A 142 19.27 -0.52 14.34
C ASN A 142 17.86 -0.13 14.78
N PHE A 143 17.67 1.13 15.05
CA PHE A 143 16.42 1.70 15.52
C PHE A 143 16.05 2.88 14.65
N SER A 144 14.80 2.94 14.21
CA SER A 144 14.21 4.16 13.66
C SER A 144 12.83 4.38 14.26
N ALA A 145 12.52 5.61 14.56
CA ALA A 145 11.19 6.03 14.99
C ALA A 145 10.84 7.34 14.31
N SER A 146 9.56 7.50 13.95
CA SER A 146 9.04 8.77 13.48
C SER A 146 7.68 9.09 14.07
N VAL A 147 7.39 10.39 14.08
CA VAL A 147 6.07 10.94 14.34
C VAL A 147 5.66 11.70 13.09
N PHE A 148 4.46 11.41 12.60
CA PHE A 148 3.97 12.01 11.37
C PHE A 148 2.60 12.65 11.54
N TYR A 149 2.37 13.68 10.72
CA TYR A 149 1.04 14.21 10.44
C TYR A 149 0.79 14.13 8.94
N ARG A 150 -0.35 13.53 8.58
CA ARG A 150 -0.80 13.39 7.20
C ARG A 150 -2.17 14.03 7.04
N ARG A 151 -2.28 14.89 6.05
CA ARG A 151 -3.56 15.45 5.60
C ARG A 151 -3.82 14.96 4.18
N THR A 152 -4.99 14.34 3.95
CA THR A 152 -5.43 13.95 2.61
C THR A 152 -6.68 14.75 2.28
N THR A 153 -6.68 15.47 1.15
CA THR A 153 -7.84 16.20 0.63
C THR A 153 -8.37 15.52 -0.61
N ASP A 154 -9.64 15.72 -0.90
CA ASP A 154 -10.36 15.14 -2.04
C ASP A 154 -10.27 13.61 -2.11
N MET A 155 -10.25 12.97 -0.93
CA MET A 155 -10.03 11.54 -0.78
C MET A 155 -11.04 10.72 -1.59
N ILE A 156 -10.56 9.90 -2.51
CA ILE A 156 -11.37 9.00 -3.33
C ILE A 156 -11.86 7.84 -2.47
N SER A 157 -13.17 7.74 -2.32
CA SER A 157 -13.77 6.71 -1.48
C SER A 157 -14.86 5.98 -2.21
N ARG A 158 -14.85 4.67 -2.02
CA ARG A 158 -15.92 3.79 -2.50
C ARG A 158 -17.13 3.94 -1.59
N VAL A 159 -18.28 4.21 -2.17
CA VAL A 159 -19.56 4.33 -1.45
C VAL A 159 -20.58 3.40 -2.07
N ARG A 160 -21.59 3.06 -1.29
CA ARG A 160 -22.71 2.25 -1.74
C ARG A 160 -24.01 3.06 -1.52
N GLN A 161 -24.79 3.15 -2.56
CA GLN A 161 -26.09 3.82 -2.55
C GLN A 161 -27.15 2.81 -2.97
N PHE A 162 -28.38 2.96 -2.50
CA PHE A 162 -29.52 2.20 -2.98
C PHE A 162 -30.24 2.96 -4.08
N SER A 163 -30.55 2.26 -5.16
CA SER A 163 -31.47 2.73 -6.19
C SER A 163 -32.92 2.52 -5.74
N GLU A 164 -33.86 3.19 -6.37
CA GLU A 164 -35.30 3.07 -6.12
C GLU A 164 -35.81 1.62 -6.24
N ASN A 165 -35.15 0.79 -7.03
CA ASN A 165 -35.47 -0.64 -7.24
C ASN A 165 -34.81 -1.57 -6.20
N ASN A 166 -34.39 -1.08 -5.04
CA ASN A 166 -33.64 -1.84 -4.02
C ASN A 166 -32.31 -2.45 -4.47
N ALA A 167 -31.86 -2.19 -5.69
CA ALA A 167 -30.51 -2.54 -6.10
C ALA A 167 -29.49 -1.63 -5.44
N SER A 168 -28.38 -2.20 -4.94
CA SER A 168 -27.29 -1.40 -4.44
C SER A 168 -26.33 -1.02 -5.57
N VAL A 169 -25.95 0.25 -5.65
CA VAL A 169 -24.94 0.74 -6.61
C VAL A 169 -23.70 1.12 -5.83
N GLN A 170 -22.60 0.44 -6.10
CA GLN A 170 -21.29 0.80 -5.59
C GLN A 170 -20.63 1.77 -6.58
N THR A 171 -20.21 2.93 -6.09
CA THR A 171 -19.53 3.96 -6.90
C THR A 171 -18.41 4.60 -6.10
N PHE A 172 -17.73 5.59 -6.70
CA PHE A 172 -16.67 6.36 -6.07
C PHE A 172 -17.04 7.83 -6.01
N ILE A 173 -16.64 8.47 -4.93
CA ILE A 173 -16.80 9.92 -4.74
C ILE A 173 -15.53 10.50 -4.10
N ASN A 174 -15.29 11.78 -4.31
CA ASN A 174 -14.32 12.51 -3.52
C ASN A 174 -14.96 12.91 -2.19
N LEU A 175 -14.29 12.56 -1.11
CA LEU A 175 -14.62 12.99 0.25
C LEU A 175 -13.68 14.11 0.67
N ASN A 176 -14.13 15.02 1.54
CA ASN A 176 -13.45 16.26 1.77
C ASN A 176 -12.01 16.05 2.30
N THR A 177 -11.85 15.62 3.54
CA THR A 177 -10.51 15.60 4.15
C THR A 177 -10.37 14.48 5.17
N SER A 178 -9.18 13.89 5.24
CA SER A 178 -8.77 13.10 6.40
C SER A 178 -7.51 13.65 7.03
N HIS A 179 -7.44 13.57 8.35
CA HIS A 179 -6.28 13.93 9.17
C HIS A 179 -5.79 12.69 9.91
N SER A 180 -4.50 12.43 9.85
CA SER A 180 -3.90 11.30 10.54
C SER A 180 -2.62 11.76 11.26
N VAL A 181 -2.56 11.51 12.58
CA VAL A 181 -1.36 11.71 13.40
C VAL A 181 -0.94 10.36 13.93
N GLY A 182 0.33 10.03 13.81
CA GLY A 182 0.80 8.71 14.23
C GLY A 182 2.28 8.61 14.46
N THR A 183 2.68 7.42 14.85
CA THR A 183 4.06 7.03 15.07
C THR A 183 4.38 5.75 14.33
N GLU A 184 5.58 5.70 13.80
CA GLU A 184 6.16 4.47 13.23
C GLU A 184 7.45 4.16 13.95
N PHE A 185 7.72 2.90 14.20
CA PHE A 185 9.03 2.49 14.66
C PHE A 185 9.45 1.14 14.07
N VAL A 186 10.75 1.02 13.86
CA VAL A 186 11.40 -0.22 13.43
C VAL A 186 12.61 -0.46 14.32
N VAL A 187 12.69 -1.65 14.89
CA VAL A 187 13.85 -2.10 15.68
C VAL A 187 14.36 -3.39 15.06
N SER A 188 15.58 -3.36 14.57
CA SER A 188 16.29 -4.56 14.14
C SER A 188 17.37 -4.89 15.17
N TYR A 189 17.27 -6.05 15.79
CA TYR A 189 18.13 -6.51 16.88
C TYR A 189 18.88 -7.77 16.47
N LYS A 190 20.21 -7.67 16.48
CA LYS A 190 21.14 -8.77 16.14
C LYS A 190 22.25 -8.85 17.19
N PRO A 191 21.95 -9.32 18.40
CA PRO A 191 22.94 -9.37 19.50
C PRO A 191 24.08 -10.33 19.23
N THR A 192 23.80 -11.40 18.48
CA THR A 192 24.70 -12.49 18.14
C THR A 192 24.64 -12.84 16.66
N THR A 193 25.50 -13.74 16.20
CA THR A 193 25.50 -14.20 14.80
C THR A 193 24.41 -15.23 14.51
N TRP A 194 23.78 -15.79 15.53
CA TRP A 194 22.77 -16.83 15.42
C TRP A 194 21.34 -16.35 15.67
N PHE A 195 21.16 -15.13 16.19
CA PHE A 195 19.84 -14.55 16.47
C PHE A 195 19.69 -13.21 15.78
N ARG A 196 18.57 -13.04 15.11
CA ARG A 196 18.12 -11.76 14.53
C ARG A 196 16.61 -11.62 14.68
N SER A 197 16.18 -10.42 15.00
CA SER A 197 14.77 -10.08 15.13
C SER A 197 14.52 -8.67 14.62
N THR A 198 13.42 -8.46 13.91
CA THR A 198 12.95 -7.14 13.49
C THR A 198 11.52 -6.98 13.93
N LEU A 199 11.28 -5.96 14.72
CA LEU A 199 9.96 -5.51 15.15
C LEU A 199 9.66 -4.20 14.41
N SER A 200 8.51 -4.13 13.75
CA SER A 200 8.00 -2.88 13.19
C SER A 200 6.56 -2.65 13.62
N SER A 201 6.21 -1.41 13.87
CA SER A 201 4.86 -1.00 14.24
C SER A 201 4.54 0.37 13.68
N ASN A 202 3.27 0.55 13.33
CA ASN A 202 2.66 1.83 13.01
C ASN A 202 1.38 1.95 13.85
N VAL A 203 1.19 3.08 14.50
CA VAL A 203 -0.03 3.42 15.22
C VAL A 203 -0.40 4.84 14.88
N ASN A 204 -1.63 5.06 14.47
CA ASN A 204 -2.11 6.40 14.16
C ASN A 204 -3.57 6.60 14.58
N PHE A 205 -3.86 7.83 14.99
CA PHE A 205 -5.23 8.33 15.12
C PHE A 205 -5.63 8.97 13.79
N ILE A 206 -6.77 8.57 13.23
CA ILE A 206 -7.32 9.13 12.00
C ILE A 206 -8.67 9.78 12.27
N LYS A 207 -8.92 10.92 11.63
CA LYS A 207 -10.19 11.61 11.61
C LYS A 207 -10.59 11.89 10.17
N TYR A 208 -11.76 11.42 9.78
CA TYR A 208 -12.41 11.74 8.52
C TYR A 208 -13.38 12.89 8.74
N VAL A 209 -13.30 13.91 7.90
CA VAL A 209 -14.15 15.11 7.90
C VAL A 209 -14.80 15.19 6.54
N THR A 210 -16.12 15.16 6.51
CA THR A 210 -16.93 15.17 5.29
C THR A 210 -18.08 16.15 5.42
N ASP A 211 -18.67 16.60 4.30
CA ASP A 211 -19.84 17.45 4.28
C ASP A 211 -21.10 16.73 4.81
N VAL A 212 -21.07 15.40 4.79
CA VAL A 212 -22.13 14.56 5.37
C VAL A 212 -21.74 14.18 6.79
N GLU A 213 -22.26 14.86 7.79
CA GLU A 213 -21.87 14.71 9.20
C GLU A 213 -21.93 13.26 9.69
N SER A 214 -22.91 12.49 9.25
CA SER A 214 -23.05 11.06 9.59
C SER A 214 -21.91 10.17 9.09
N TRP A 215 -21.06 10.66 8.20
CA TRP A 215 -19.87 9.98 7.70
C TRP A 215 -18.59 10.42 8.43
N ASN A 216 -18.67 11.43 9.28
CA ASN A 216 -17.55 11.84 10.11
C ASN A 216 -17.21 10.73 11.10
N ARG A 217 -15.98 10.27 11.07
CA ARG A 217 -15.49 9.19 11.92
C ARG A 217 -14.07 9.45 12.36
N SER A 218 -13.73 8.92 13.51
CA SER A 218 -12.36 8.95 14.00
C SER A 218 -12.05 7.70 14.81
N GLY A 219 -10.78 7.39 14.93
CA GLY A 219 -10.32 6.28 15.75
C GLY A 219 -8.86 5.93 15.53
N PHE A 220 -8.42 4.94 16.26
CA PHE A 220 -7.05 4.44 16.15
C PHE A 220 -6.96 3.32 15.12
N ASN A 221 -5.88 3.36 14.34
CA ASN A 221 -5.45 2.30 13.46
C ASN A 221 -4.04 1.88 13.87
N GLY A 222 -3.70 0.62 13.70
CA GLY A 222 -2.36 0.17 14.03
C GLY A 222 -2.04 -1.19 13.49
N ASN A 223 -0.74 -1.44 13.34
CA ASN A 223 -0.24 -2.77 13.01
C ASN A 223 1.11 -3.03 13.68
N VAL A 224 1.37 -4.30 13.94
CA VAL A 224 2.64 -4.79 14.47
C VAL A 224 3.09 -5.97 13.64
N LYS A 225 4.38 -5.97 13.25
CA LYS A 225 5.04 -7.10 12.59
C LYS A 225 6.30 -7.46 13.33
N LEU A 226 6.45 -8.74 13.63
CA LEU A 226 7.66 -9.31 14.22
C LEU A 226 8.18 -10.39 13.28
N ASN A 227 9.44 -10.25 12.88
CA ASN A 227 10.17 -11.28 12.14
C ASN A 227 11.39 -11.67 12.95
N SER A 228 11.45 -12.91 13.39
CA SER A 228 12.56 -13.43 14.19
C SER A 228 13.14 -14.67 13.54
N SER A 229 14.44 -14.83 13.67
CA SER A 229 15.16 -15.97 13.13
C SER A 229 16.26 -16.41 14.07
N VAL A 230 16.33 -17.71 14.32
CA VAL A 230 17.31 -18.39 15.18
C VAL A 230 18.04 -19.43 14.35
N ASP A 231 19.35 -19.27 14.23
CA ASP A 231 20.23 -20.24 13.59
C ASP A 231 20.85 -21.15 14.67
N PHE A 232 20.82 -22.46 14.49
CA PHE A 232 21.41 -23.43 15.38
C PHE A 232 22.13 -24.57 14.61
N TRP A 233 22.70 -25.54 15.34
CA TRP A 233 23.50 -26.60 14.76
C TRP A 233 24.59 -26.07 13.81
N LYS A 234 25.45 -25.16 14.32
CA LYS A 234 26.49 -24.48 13.57
C LYS A 234 25.95 -23.76 12.32
N LYS A 235 24.74 -23.17 12.42
CA LYS A 235 24.02 -22.46 11.37
C LYS A 235 23.59 -23.35 10.19
N THR A 236 23.47 -24.66 10.39
CA THR A 236 22.90 -25.55 9.38
C THR A 236 21.39 -25.67 9.49
N ALA A 237 20.81 -25.22 10.58
CA ALA A 237 19.37 -25.17 10.77
C ALA A 237 18.92 -23.78 11.21
N THR A 238 17.75 -23.36 10.74
CA THR A 238 17.15 -22.05 11.03
C THR A 238 15.68 -22.24 11.36
N VAL A 239 15.23 -21.65 12.45
CA VAL A 239 13.80 -21.46 12.75
C VAL A 239 13.45 -19.99 12.50
N GLN A 240 12.33 -19.76 11.82
CA GLN A 240 11.79 -18.44 11.59
C GLN A 240 10.40 -18.32 12.17
N LEU A 241 10.14 -17.21 12.85
CA LEU A 241 8.84 -16.82 13.37
C LEU A 241 8.44 -15.49 12.74
N ASN A 242 7.27 -15.47 12.08
CA ASN A 242 6.69 -14.25 11.55
C ASN A 242 5.33 -14.04 12.24
N VAL A 243 5.17 -12.91 12.90
CA VAL A 243 3.92 -12.48 13.50
C VAL A 243 3.47 -11.20 12.81
N ASN A 244 2.24 -11.19 12.34
CA ASN A 244 1.59 -10.00 11.79
C ASN A 244 0.27 -9.79 12.51
N TYR A 245 0.09 -8.62 13.10
CA TYR A 245 -1.15 -8.22 13.76
C TYR A 245 -1.59 -6.86 13.23
N ILE A 246 -2.84 -6.76 12.84
CA ILE A 246 -3.49 -5.51 12.45
C ILE A 246 -4.63 -5.28 13.44
N ALA A 247 -4.58 -4.17 14.16
CA ALA A 247 -5.64 -3.73 15.05
C ALA A 247 -6.93 -3.40 14.29
N PRO A 248 -8.08 -3.30 14.95
CA PRO A 248 -9.30 -2.78 14.32
C PRO A 248 -9.01 -1.44 13.66
N ARG A 249 -9.55 -1.23 12.45
CA ARG A 249 -9.34 -0.01 11.67
C ARG A 249 -10.64 0.72 11.45
N VAL A 250 -10.65 1.99 11.80
CA VAL A 250 -11.72 2.88 11.40
C VAL A 250 -11.54 3.25 9.92
N THR A 251 -12.61 3.12 9.16
CA THR A 251 -12.72 3.56 7.78
C THR A 251 -13.96 4.45 7.67
N ILE A 252 -14.09 5.17 6.57
CA ILE A 252 -15.26 6.02 6.37
C ILE A 252 -16.57 5.22 6.30
N LEU A 253 -16.52 3.98 5.85
CA LEU A 253 -17.70 3.11 5.74
C LEU A 253 -18.05 2.40 7.05
N GLY A 254 -17.12 2.35 8.01
CA GLY A 254 -17.30 1.59 9.25
C GLY A 254 -16.00 1.15 9.88
N THR A 255 -15.97 -0.04 10.45
CA THR A 255 -14.81 -0.57 11.16
C THR A 255 -14.44 -1.94 10.62
N ALA A 256 -13.21 -2.08 10.13
CA ALA A 256 -12.64 -3.39 9.84
C ALA A 256 -12.06 -3.96 11.15
N GLN A 257 -12.39 -5.21 11.45
CA GLN A 257 -11.99 -5.88 12.67
C GLN A 257 -10.51 -6.28 12.65
N ARG A 258 -9.99 -6.58 13.83
CA ARG A 258 -8.62 -7.08 13.98
C ARG A 258 -8.38 -8.34 13.16
N ARG A 259 -7.17 -8.47 12.65
CA ARG A 259 -6.71 -9.69 12.00
C ARG A 259 -5.24 -9.93 12.32
N GLY A 260 -4.82 -11.19 12.31
CA GLY A 260 -3.43 -11.50 12.54
C GLY A 260 -3.12 -12.93 12.15
N ALA A 261 -1.85 -13.17 11.83
CA ALA A 261 -1.31 -14.48 11.50
C ALA A 261 0.02 -14.71 12.20
N ILE A 262 0.29 -15.94 12.54
CA ILE A 262 1.58 -16.44 13.01
C ILE A 262 2.03 -17.50 12.02
N ASP A 263 3.18 -17.28 11.39
CA ASP A 263 3.83 -18.26 10.52
C ASP A 263 5.11 -18.76 11.19
N VAL A 264 5.35 -20.05 11.07
CA VAL A 264 6.58 -20.69 11.55
C VAL A 264 7.21 -21.45 10.39
N ALA A 265 8.50 -21.29 10.22
CA ALA A 265 9.28 -22.04 9.25
C ALA A 265 10.53 -22.64 9.90
N PHE A 266 10.93 -23.78 9.40
CA PHE A 266 12.14 -24.49 9.75
C PHE A 266 12.87 -24.90 8.49
N ASP A 267 14.13 -24.55 8.38
CA ASP A 267 15.00 -24.92 7.27
C ASP A 267 16.23 -25.67 7.81
N LYS A 268 16.60 -26.77 7.16
CA LYS A 268 17.79 -27.56 7.48
C LYS A 268 18.62 -27.79 6.23
N ARG A 269 19.88 -27.38 6.29
CA ARG A 269 20.89 -27.74 5.28
C ARG A 269 21.46 -29.13 5.61
N LEU A 270 21.46 -30.00 4.62
CA LEU A 270 22.00 -31.36 4.66
C LEU A 270 23.19 -31.41 3.67
N GLY A 271 24.38 -31.29 4.22
CA GLY A 271 25.61 -31.15 3.42
C GLY A 271 25.62 -29.82 2.63
N ASP A 272 26.30 -29.82 1.48
CA ASP A 272 26.53 -28.63 0.67
C ASP A 272 25.45 -28.40 -0.38
N HIS A 273 24.67 -29.41 -0.69
CA HIS A 273 23.77 -29.42 -1.84
C HIS A 273 22.31 -29.37 -1.47
N TRP A 274 21.89 -29.98 -0.37
CA TRP A 274 20.49 -30.12 -0.03
C TRP A 274 20.04 -29.13 1.06
N THR A 275 18.85 -28.59 0.88
CA THR A 275 18.12 -27.87 1.93
C THR A 275 16.70 -28.42 2.01
N LEU A 276 16.30 -28.85 3.19
CA LEU A 276 14.93 -29.25 3.50
C LEU A 276 14.26 -28.17 4.32
N GLY A 277 13.11 -27.69 3.86
CA GLY A 277 12.31 -26.68 4.52
C GLY A 277 10.90 -27.17 4.84
N CYS A 278 10.39 -26.76 6.00
CA CYS A 278 9.00 -26.93 6.37
C CYS A 278 8.44 -25.57 6.82
N LYS A 279 7.24 -25.22 6.36
CA LYS A 279 6.57 -23.97 6.76
C LYS A 279 5.10 -24.22 7.06
N VAL A 280 4.63 -23.62 8.13
CA VAL A 280 3.20 -23.54 8.47
C VAL A 280 2.81 -22.07 8.48
N THR A 281 1.85 -21.70 7.66
CA THR A 281 1.25 -20.35 7.68
C THR A 281 0.00 -20.36 8.54
N ASP A 282 -0.26 -19.21 9.17
CA ASP A 282 -1.42 -18.98 10.05
C ASP A 282 -1.68 -20.15 11.02
N VAL A 283 -0.68 -20.46 11.85
CA VAL A 283 -0.71 -21.57 12.83
C VAL A 283 -1.99 -21.53 13.66
N LEU A 284 -2.48 -20.34 14.02
CA LEU A 284 -3.68 -20.18 14.86
C LEU A 284 -4.99 -20.25 14.04
N ASN A 285 -4.92 -20.27 12.69
CA ASN A 285 -6.08 -20.25 11.77
C ASN A 285 -7.09 -19.13 12.09
N ARG A 286 -6.55 -17.92 12.33
CA ARG A 286 -7.36 -16.75 12.72
C ARG A 286 -7.38 -15.64 11.67
N GLN A 287 -6.79 -15.88 10.51
CA GLN A 287 -6.80 -14.92 9.43
C GLN A 287 -8.14 -14.97 8.71
N GLY A 288 -8.74 -13.82 8.52
CA GLY A 288 -10.01 -13.60 7.83
C GLY A 288 -10.23 -12.10 7.67
N PHE A 289 -11.27 -11.73 6.96
CA PHE A 289 -11.71 -10.35 6.86
C PHE A 289 -13.08 -10.24 7.52
N TYR A 290 -13.17 -9.37 8.53
CA TYR A 290 -14.39 -9.04 9.25
C TYR A 290 -14.54 -7.53 9.24
N ALA A 291 -15.70 -7.03 8.83
CA ALA A 291 -15.97 -5.60 8.83
C ALA A 291 -17.43 -5.32 9.19
N TYR A 292 -17.61 -4.22 9.91
CA TYR A 292 -18.91 -3.65 10.19
C TYR A 292 -19.07 -2.38 9.36
N LEU A 293 -19.94 -2.43 8.37
CA LEU A 293 -20.36 -1.24 7.62
C LEU A 293 -21.53 -0.61 8.35
N ARG A 294 -21.41 0.68 8.64
CA ARG A 294 -22.43 1.45 9.34
C ARG A 294 -22.55 2.79 8.64
N GLN A 295 -23.46 2.88 7.70
CA GLN A 295 -23.83 4.08 6.99
C GLN A 295 -25.28 4.45 7.36
N PRO A 296 -25.75 5.67 7.08
CA PRO A 296 -27.12 6.07 7.43
C PRO A 296 -28.21 5.14 6.86
N THR A 297 -27.99 4.61 5.67
CA THR A 297 -28.94 3.76 4.94
C THR A 297 -28.57 2.29 4.92
N ILE A 298 -27.34 1.92 5.36
CA ILE A 298 -26.83 0.55 5.27
C ILE A 298 -26.16 0.15 6.59
N SER A 299 -26.63 -0.95 7.16
CA SER A 299 -25.94 -1.66 8.24
C SER A 299 -25.65 -3.07 7.76
N GLN A 300 -24.36 -3.41 7.58
CA GLN A 300 -23.94 -4.69 7.07
C GLN A 300 -22.75 -5.23 7.86
N ASP A 301 -22.83 -6.47 8.25
CA ASP A 301 -21.73 -7.23 8.83
C ASP A 301 -21.15 -8.15 7.76
N ILE A 302 -19.86 -7.99 7.50
CA ILE A 302 -19.15 -8.76 6.49
C ILE A 302 -18.19 -9.71 7.19
N GLU A 303 -18.36 -10.98 6.93
CA GLU A 303 -17.40 -12.02 7.30
C GLU A 303 -16.92 -12.73 6.05
N PHE A 304 -15.62 -12.73 5.84
CA PHE A 304 -15.00 -13.44 4.76
C PHE A 304 -13.81 -14.25 5.27
N LYS A 305 -13.95 -15.55 5.33
CA LYS A 305 -12.93 -16.48 5.81
C LYS A 305 -12.51 -17.41 4.68
N TRP A 306 -11.23 -17.42 4.39
CA TRP A 306 -10.62 -18.31 3.40
C TRP A 306 -9.58 -19.22 4.09
N LEU A 307 -9.15 -20.26 3.37
CA LEU A 307 -8.16 -21.20 3.88
C LEU A 307 -6.77 -20.54 3.92
N THR A 308 -6.33 -20.17 5.11
CA THR A 308 -5.04 -19.49 5.35
C THR A 308 -4.00 -20.38 5.99
N ARG A 309 -4.43 -21.36 6.79
CA ARG A 309 -3.54 -22.36 7.35
C ARG A 309 -3.11 -23.33 6.25
N ARG A 310 -1.81 -23.30 5.94
CA ARG A 310 -1.22 -24.15 4.90
C ARG A 310 0.10 -24.69 5.40
N PHE A 311 0.38 -25.95 4.99
CA PHE A 311 1.63 -26.62 5.26
C PHE A 311 2.41 -26.69 3.95
N TYR A 312 3.70 -26.34 4.03
CA TYR A 312 4.61 -26.40 2.89
C TYR A 312 5.81 -27.26 3.27
N ILE A 313 6.22 -28.12 2.34
CA ILE A 313 7.49 -28.82 2.37
C ILE A 313 8.26 -28.36 1.14
N ASN A 314 9.49 -27.91 1.33
CA ASN A 314 10.36 -27.45 0.28
C ASN A 314 11.66 -28.25 0.30
N VAL A 315 12.04 -28.79 -0.83
CA VAL A 315 13.31 -29.48 -1.02
C VAL A 315 14.10 -28.76 -2.10
N THR A 316 15.25 -28.22 -1.72
CA THR A 316 16.11 -27.49 -2.64
C THR A 316 17.41 -28.26 -2.83
N TYR A 317 17.76 -28.56 -4.07
CA TYR A 317 19.07 -29.08 -4.46
C TYR A 317 19.86 -28.03 -5.23
N LYS A 318 21.07 -27.72 -4.76
CA LYS A 318 22.00 -26.81 -5.42
C LYS A 318 23.01 -27.59 -6.23
N PHE A 319 23.10 -27.34 -7.53
CA PHE A 319 24.10 -27.87 -8.41
C PHE A 319 24.97 -26.73 -8.99
N GLY A 320 26.24 -27.02 -9.26
CA GLY A 320 27.19 -26.03 -9.77
C GLY A 320 27.83 -25.17 -8.67
N LYS A 321 29.00 -24.62 -8.97
CA LYS A 321 29.66 -23.58 -8.16
C LYS A 321 29.34 -22.22 -8.78
N LEU A 322 28.56 -21.38 -8.13
CA LEU A 322 28.48 -19.96 -8.47
C LEU A 322 29.72 -19.27 -7.89
N GLU A 323 30.78 -19.18 -8.68
CA GLU A 323 31.85 -18.21 -8.41
C GLU A 323 31.28 -16.81 -8.72
N MET A 324 30.80 -16.13 -7.70
CA MET A 324 30.58 -14.69 -7.82
C MET A 324 31.95 -14.03 -7.91
N THR A 325 32.43 -13.80 -9.13
CA THR A 325 33.53 -12.87 -9.37
C THR A 325 33.12 -11.54 -8.78
N LYS A 326 33.77 -11.11 -7.69
CA LYS A 326 33.65 -9.75 -7.19
C LYS A 326 33.88 -8.81 -8.37
N PRO A 327 32.99 -7.85 -8.66
CA PRO A 327 33.32 -6.85 -9.65
C PRO A 327 34.65 -6.20 -9.22
N LYS A 328 35.65 -6.23 -10.08
CA LYS A 328 36.88 -5.47 -9.89
C LYS A 328 36.43 -4.01 -9.72
N SER A 329 36.68 -3.44 -8.56
CA SER A 329 36.60 -1.99 -8.39
C SER A 329 37.51 -1.38 -9.44
N GLY A 330 36.92 -0.68 -10.41
CA GLY A 330 37.68 0.03 -11.44
C GLY A 330 38.50 1.11 -10.74
N GLN A 331 39.78 0.82 -10.59
CA GLN A 331 40.83 1.83 -10.46
C GLN A 331 41.26 2.19 -11.87
N ASP A 332 41.37 3.47 -12.11
CA ASP A 332 42.09 4.15 -13.17
C ASP A 332 41.48 4.11 -14.59
N ALA A 333 40.68 5.10 -14.87
CA ALA A 333 40.77 5.82 -16.13
C ALA A 333 41.24 7.24 -15.83
N GLY A 334 42.55 7.44 -15.92
CA GLY A 334 43.17 8.75 -15.96
C GLY A 334 42.70 9.55 -17.19
N PRO A 335 42.81 10.86 -17.21
CA PRO A 335 42.38 11.68 -18.31
C PRO A 335 43.30 11.47 -19.51
N SER A 336 42.73 11.03 -20.63
CA SER A 336 43.39 11.11 -21.95
C SER A 336 43.09 12.49 -22.53
N ASP A 337 44.14 13.28 -22.69
CA ASP A 337 44.20 14.47 -23.54
C ASP A 337 43.64 14.20 -24.94
N MET A 338 42.63 15.00 -25.33
CA MET A 338 42.56 15.76 -26.58
C MET A 338 41.28 16.63 -26.58
#